data_824394b60f4e0fade80dc3730aa28445
#
_entry.id   824394b60f4e0fade80dc3730aa28445
#
_cell.length_a   1.000
_cell.length_b   1.000
_cell.length_c   1.000
_cell.angle_alpha   90.00
_cell.angle_beta   90.00
_cell.angle_gamma   90.00
#
_symmetry.space_group_name_H-M   'P 1'
#
loop_
_entity.id
_entity.type
_entity.pdbx_description
1 polymer ?
#
loop_
_entity_poly.entity_id
_entity_poly.type
_entity_poly.pdbx_seq_one_letter_code
_entity_poly.pdbx_strand_id
1 'polypeptide(L)'
;MADLFEDYRLGPGWDEMFGAPGMPRQTYEALHATLQPLSSAELGIRAEVLARAFLDQGITFALKGVERPFPLDIVPRIISAGQWRVVEAGVAQRVRALEAFLADIYGAGQVLADGVVPRRVVVTSAHFHREAAGINPHN
;
A
#
# COMPACT_ATOMS: atom_id res chain seq x y z
N MET A 1 -30.25 -15.86 11.80
CA MET A 1 -29.09 -15.22 12.40
C MET A 1 -28.44 -14.46 11.27
N ALA A 2 -28.06 -13.20 11.44
CA ALA A 2 -27.42 -12.47 10.34
C ALA A 2 -26.06 -13.13 10.06
N ASP A 3 -25.70 -13.28 8.80
CA ASP A 3 -24.36 -13.70 8.34
C ASP A 3 -23.93 -12.70 7.26
N LEU A 4 -22.91 -11.92 7.57
CA LEU A 4 -22.41 -10.89 6.66
C LEU A 4 -21.96 -11.46 5.30
N PHE A 5 -21.59 -12.73 5.27
CA PHE A 5 -21.01 -13.40 4.10
C PHE A 5 -21.97 -14.37 3.40
N GLU A 6 -23.25 -14.45 3.82
CA GLU A 6 -24.23 -15.41 3.27
C GLU A 6 -24.35 -15.33 1.73
N ASP A 7 -24.37 -14.09 1.20
CA ASP A 7 -24.48 -13.84 -0.23
C ASP A 7 -23.14 -13.58 -0.92
N TYR A 8 -22.03 -13.67 -0.18
CA TYR A 8 -20.72 -13.44 -0.75
C TYR A 8 -20.31 -14.54 -1.73
N ARG A 9 -19.91 -14.16 -2.92
CA ARG A 9 -19.47 -15.08 -3.99
C ARG A 9 -18.05 -14.76 -4.42
N LEU A 10 -17.20 -15.77 -4.42
CA LEU A 10 -15.83 -15.63 -4.94
C LEU A 10 -15.85 -15.37 -6.45
N GLY A 11 -15.15 -14.31 -6.84
CA GLY A 11 -14.88 -14.04 -8.26
C GLY A 11 -13.68 -14.84 -8.79
N PRO A 12 -13.29 -14.66 -10.06
CA PRO A 12 -12.13 -15.32 -10.65
C PRO A 12 -10.78 -14.73 -10.18
N GLY A 13 -10.81 -13.58 -9.51
CA GLY A 13 -9.63 -12.92 -8.96
C GLY A 13 -9.16 -13.50 -7.63
N TRP A 14 -8.03 -12.99 -7.16
CA TRP A 14 -7.54 -13.31 -5.82
C TRP A 14 -8.45 -12.71 -4.76
N ASP A 15 -8.89 -13.54 -3.82
CA ASP A 15 -9.63 -13.11 -2.65
C ASP A 15 -8.70 -13.09 -1.42
N GLU A 16 -8.71 -11.98 -0.70
CA GLU A 16 -7.83 -11.80 0.47
C GLU A 16 -8.29 -12.64 1.67
N MET A 17 -9.60 -12.72 1.89
CA MET A 17 -10.16 -13.38 3.06
C MET A 17 -10.43 -14.87 2.82
N PHE A 18 -10.95 -15.22 1.66
CA PHE A 18 -11.38 -16.60 1.38
C PHE A 18 -10.42 -17.34 0.46
N GLY A 19 -10.13 -18.60 0.81
CA GLY A 19 -9.39 -19.53 -0.04
C GLY A 19 -10.28 -20.36 -0.95
N ALA A 20 -11.52 -20.61 -0.50
CA ALA A 20 -12.60 -21.29 -1.21
C ALA A 20 -13.94 -20.77 -0.68
N PRO A 21 -15.08 -21.04 -1.37
CA PRO A 21 -16.39 -20.61 -0.91
C PRO A 21 -16.66 -20.99 0.55
N GLY A 22 -16.93 -20.00 1.40
CA GLY A 22 -17.19 -20.17 2.83
C GLY A 22 -15.99 -20.61 3.69
N MET A 23 -14.78 -20.69 3.10
CA MET A 23 -13.57 -21.12 3.80
C MET A 23 -12.57 -19.95 3.93
N PRO A 24 -12.55 -19.26 5.07
CA PRO A 24 -11.59 -18.18 5.28
C PRO A 24 -10.15 -18.74 5.33
N ARG A 25 -9.21 -17.94 4.88
CA ARG A 25 -7.78 -18.25 5.02
C ARG A 25 -7.39 -18.18 6.50
N GLN A 26 -6.45 -18.98 6.93
CA GLN A 26 -6.00 -19.07 8.31
C GLN A 26 -5.71 -17.69 8.95
N THR A 27 -5.09 -16.77 8.21
CA THR A 27 -4.83 -15.41 8.69
C THR A 27 -6.07 -14.58 8.94
N TYR A 28 -7.20 -14.95 8.35
CA TYR A 28 -8.47 -14.23 8.44
C TYR A 28 -9.52 -14.92 9.34
N GLU A 29 -9.26 -16.11 9.87
CA GLU A 29 -10.24 -16.86 10.65
C GLU A 29 -10.80 -16.07 11.84
N ALA A 30 -9.94 -15.40 12.61
CA ALA A 30 -10.36 -14.60 13.75
C ALA A 30 -11.18 -13.37 13.35
N LEU A 31 -10.77 -12.68 12.27
CA LEU A 31 -11.51 -11.54 11.73
C LEU A 31 -12.85 -11.99 11.16
N HIS A 32 -12.86 -13.05 10.36
CA HIS A 32 -14.07 -13.64 9.81
C HIS A 32 -15.08 -13.99 10.92
N ALA A 33 -14.64 -14.69 11.96
CA ALA A 33 -15.51 -15.04 13.10
C ALA A 33 -16.09 -13.81 13.82
N THR A 34 -15.36 -12.69 13.82
CA THR A 34 -15.82 -11.42 14.42
C THR A 34 -16.83 -10.70 13.52
N LEU A 35 -16.64 -10.77 12.19
CA LEU A 35 -17.50 -10.08 11.23
C LEU A 35 -18.76 -10.88 10.88
N GLN A 36 -18.66 -12.20 10.82
CA GLN A 36 -19.74 -13.09 10.37
C GLN A 36 -21.10 -12.82 11.04
N PRO A 37 -21.21 -12.61 12.37
CA PRO A 37 -22.50 -12.38 13.01
C PRO A 37 -23.10 -11.00 12.77
N LEU A 38 -22.39 -10.11 12.07
CA LEU A 38 -22.87 -8.76 11.78
C LEU A 38 -23.78 -8.75 10.56
N SER A 39 -24.71 -7.82 10.55
CA SER A 39 -25.45 -7.44 9.34
C SER A 39 -24.69 -6.37 8.55
N SER A 40 -24.98 -6.23 7.25
CA SER A 40 -24.44 -5.16 6.42
C SER A 40 -24.78 -3.77 6.97
N ALA A 41 -25.97 -3.61 7.59
CA ALA A 41 -26.39 -2.38 8.24
C ALA A 41 -25.51 -2.02 9.45
N GLU A 42 -25.20 -3.00 10.31
CA GLU A 42 -24.32 -2.80 11.46
C GLU A 42 -22.90 -2.46 11.02
N LEU A 43 -22.42 -3.11 9.97
CA LEU A 43 -21.11 -2.80 9.38
C LEU A 43 -21.09 -1.35 8.87
N GLY A 44 -22.14 -0.91 8.16
CA GLY A 44 -22.30 0.47 7.69
C GLY A 44 -22.26 1.49 8.82
N ILE A 45 -23.01 1.25 9.91
CA ILE A 45 -23.00 2.12 11.09
C ILE A 45 -21.58 2.25 11.68
N ARG A 46 -20.85 1.14 11.78
CA ARG A 46 -19.46 1.16 12.30
C ARG A 46 -18.53 1.97 11.38
N ALA A 47 -18.70 1.86 10.06
CA ALA A 47 -17.94 2.67 9.09
C ALA A 47 -18.21 4.17 9.26
N GLU A 48 -19.47 4.57 9.45
CA GLU A 48 -19.84 5.96 9.70
C GLU A 48 -19.28 6.50 11.01
N VAL A 49 -19.33 5.71 12.08
CA VAL A 49 -18.74 6.07 13.39
C VAL A 49 -17.23 6.27 13.25
N LEU A 50 -16.54 5.38 12.53
CA LEU A 50 -15.10 5.51 12.28
C LEU A 50 -14.78 6.77 11.46
N ALA A 51 -15.51 7.03 10.38
CA ALA A 51 -15.32 8.22 9.55
C ALA A 51 -15.52 9.52 10.36
N ARG A 52 -16.54 9.55 11.22
CA ARG A 52 -16.78 10.68 12.12
C ARG A 52 -15.65 10.86 13.12
N ALA A 53 -15.18 9.77 13.75
CA ALA A 53 -14.06 9.83 14.69
C ALA A 53 -12.78 10.38 14.03
N PHE A 54 -12.54 10.06 12.74
CA PHE A 54 -11.41 10.59 11.99
C PHE A 54 -11.56 12.08 11.71
N LEU A 55 -12.76 12.55 11.35
CA LEU A 55 -13.02 13.99 11.21
C LEU A 55 -12.78 14.73 12.51
N ASP A 56 -13.31 14.21 13.63
CA ASP A 56 -13.19 14.84 14.97
C ASP A 56 -11.72 14.90 15.43
N GLN A 57 -10.89 13.96 15.02
CA GLN A 57 -9.45 13.91 15.33
C GLN A 57 -8.58 14.67 14.32
N GLY A 58 -9.16 15.27 13.28
CA GLY A 58 -8.41 15.93 12.21
C GLY A 58 -7.60 14.99 11.33
N ILE A 59 -7.94 13.69 11.32
CA ILE A 59 -7.34 12.70 10.40
C ILE A 59 -8.07 12.79 9.07
N THR A 60 -7.70 13.79 8.28
CA THR A 60 -8.40 14.18 7.07
C THR A 60 -7.44 14.33 5.90
N PHE A 61 -7.98 14.41 4.70
CA PHE A 61 -7.25 14.85 3.52
C PHE A 61 -8.10 15.86 2.73
N ALA A 62 -7.45 16.80 2.08
CA ALA A 62 -8.10 17.78 1.23
C ALA A 62 -8.12 17.29 -0.22
N LEU A 63 -9.30 17.15 -0.80
CA LEU A 63 -9.48 16.88 -2.22
C LEU A 63 -10.24 18.04 -2.86
N LYS A 64 -9.58 18.75 -3.77
CA LYS A 64 -10.15 19.95 -4.46
C LYS A 64 -10.68 21.00 -3.47
N GLY A 65 -9.97 21.21 -2.36
CA GLY A 65 -10.36 22.20 -1.34
C GLY A 65 -11.48 21.77 -0.40
N VAL A 66 -11.99 20.54 -0.53
CA VAL A 66 -12.97 19.96 0.40
C VAL A 66 -12.24 18.98 1.32
N GLU A 67 -12.36 19.24 2.62
CA GLU A 67 -11.83 18.36 3.65
C GLU A 67 -12.71 17.12 3.80
N ARG A 68 -12.12 15.95 3.82
CA ARG A 68 -12.79 14.66 3.93
C ARG A 68 -12.07 13.78 4.95
N PRO A 69 -12.77 12.86 5.64
CA PRO A 69 -12.11 11.89 6.49
C PRO A 69 -11.15 11.04 5.65
N PHE A 70 -10.02 10.67 6.23
CA PHE A 70 -9.10 9.72 5.58
C PHE A 70 -9.86 8.40 5.31
N PRO A 71 -9.87 7.90 4.07
CA PRO A 71 -10.59 6.68 3.73
C PRO A 71 -9.90 5.47 4.36
N LEU A 72 -10.50 4.94 5.41
CA LEU A 72 -10.05 3.71 6.04
C LEU A 72 -11.09 2.62 5.82
N ASP A 73 -10.63 1.47 5.33
CA ASP A 73 -11.44 0.28 5.25
C ASP A 73 -11.61 -0.32 6.66
N ILE A 74 -12.85 -0.58 7.06
CA ILE A 74 -13.15 -1.22 8.36
C ILE A 74 -12.79 -2.70 8.37
N VAL A 75 -12.61 -3.31 7.20
CA VAL A 75 -12.10 -4.68 7.04
C VAL A 75 -10.62 -4.61 6.67
N PRO A 76 -9.70 -4.73 7.66
CA PRO A 76 -8.29 -4.53 7.38
C PRO A 76 -7.71 -5.66 6.55
N ARG A 77 -6.78 -5.33 5.67
CA ARG A 77 -5.92 -6.33 5.04
C ARG A 77 -4.93 -6.88 6.07
N ILE A 78 -4.96 -8.19 6.28
CA ILE A 78 -4.05 -8.86 7.22
C ILE A 78 -2.85 -9.40 6.45
N ILE A 79 -1.68 -8.93 6.81
CA ILE A 79 -0.41 -9.42 6.26
C ILE A 79 0.27 -10.26 7.34
N SER A 80 0.47 -11.54 7.07
CA SER A 80 1.16 -12.43 8.02
C SER A 80 2.64 -12.04 8.17
N ALA A 81 3.25 -12.42 9.29
CA ALA A 81 4.69 -12.19 9.50
C ALA A 81 5.57 -12.82 8.40
N GLY A 82 5.14 -13.95 7.83
CA GLY A 82 5.83 -14.58 6.70
C GLY A 82 5.75 -13.73 5.42
N GLN A 83 4.57 -13.24 5.09
CA GLN A 83 4.36 -12.34 3.95
C GLN A 83 5.10 -11.02 4.14
N TRP A 84 5.05 -10.45 5.36
CA TRP A 84 5.74 -9.20 5.66
C TRP A 84 7.25 -9.30 5.45
N ARG A 85 7.90 -10.39 5.88
CA ARG A 85 9.34 -10.60 5.63
C ARG A 85 9.70 -10.53 4.14
N VAL A 86 8.86 -11.10 3.26
CA VAL A 86 9.08 -11.06 1.81
C VAL A 86 8.92 -9.63 1.28
N VAL A 87 7.87 -8.93 1.72
CA VAL A 87 7.62 -7.53 1.34
C VAL A 87 8.77 -6.63 1.81
N GLU A 88 9.16 -6.74 3.08
CA GLU A 88 10.26 -5.98 3.69
C GLU A 88 11.58 -6.18 2.94
N ALA A 89 11.97 -7.43 2.72
CA ALA A 89 13.19 -7.74 1.97
C ALA A 89 13.15 -7.18 0.54
N GLY A 90 12.00 -7.28 -0.13
CA GLY A 90 11.79 -6.75 -1.47
C GLY A 90 11.84 -5.22 -1.52
N VAL A 91 11.22 -4.53 -0.56
CA VAL A 91 11.26 -3.08 -0.47
C VAL A 91 12.69 -2.61 -0.16
N ALA A 92 13.35 -3.21 0.83
CA ALA A 92 14.72 -2.86 1.18
C ALA A 92 15.69 -3.06 0.02
N GLN A 93 15.52 -4.13 -0.78
CA GLN A 93 16.33 -4.34 -1.98
C GLN A 93 16.09 -3.24 -3.03
N ARG A 94 14.84 -2.84 -3.26
CA ARG A 94 14.50 -1.78 -4.23
C ARG A 94 15.01 -0.42 -3.81
N VAL A 95 14.91 -0.09 -2.52
CA VAL A 95 15.47 1.16 -1.98
C VAL A 95 16.97 1.22 -2.22
N ARG A 96 17.71 0.16 -1.86
CA ARG A 96 19.16 0.09 -2.12
C ARG A 96 19.51 0.21 -3.60
N ALA A 97 18.72 -0.41 -4.48
CA ALA A 97 18.93 -0.29 -5.92
C ALA A 97 18.71 1.15 -6.43
N LEU A 98 17.68 1.83 -5.92
CA LEU A 98 17.42 3.24 -6.26
C LEU A 98 18.50 4.17 -5.70
N GLU A 99 18.97 3.95 -4.48
CA GLU A 99 20.07 4.70 -3.90
C GLU A 99 21.37 4.54 -4.72
N ALA A 100 21.70 3.30 -5.09
CA ALA A 100 22.86 3.04 -5.96
C ALA A 100 22.71 3.69 -7.35
N PHE A 101 21.53 3.64 -7.94
CA PHE A 101 21.23 4.32 -9.19
C PHE A 101 21.40 5.84 -9.08
N LEU A 102 20.86 6.45 -8.04
CA LEU A 102 21.00 7.89 -7.81
C LEU A 102 22.45 8.27 -7.58
N ALA A 103 23.18 7.52 -6.76
CA ALA A 103 24.61 7.75 -6.53
C ALA A 103 25.41 7.66 -7.83
N ASP A 104 25.09 6.72 -8.72
CA ASP A 104 25.79 6.57 -10.00
C ASP A 104 25.46 7.71 -10.98
N ILE A 105 24.19 8.05 -11.19
CA ILE A 105 23.80 9.10 -12.16
C ILE A 105 24.27 10.49 -11.78
N TYR A 106 24.46 10.76 -10.48
CA TYR A 106 25.04 12.01 -9.98
C TYR A 106 26.56 11.92 -9.74
N GLY A 107 27.14 10.74 -9.91
CA GLY A 107 28.56 10.43 -9.77
C GLY A 107 29.23 10.03 -11.10
N ALA A 108 29.65 8.75 -11.17
CA ALA A 108 30.40 8.20 -12.31
C ALA A 108 29.53 8.07 -13.60
N GLY A 109 28.22 7.91 -13.47
CA GLY A 109 27.31 7.74 -14.59
C GLY A 109 27.50 6.43 -15.37
N GLN A 110 28.00 5.38 -14.70
CA GLN A 110 28.36 4.11 -15.33
C GLN A 110 27.12 3.44 -15.98
N VAL A 111 25.97 3.47 -15.29
CA VAL A 111 24.71 2.91 -15.82
C VAL A 111 24.28 3.58 -17.14
N LEU A 112 24.66 4.86 -17.36
CA LEU A 112 24.41 5.58 -18.60
C LEU A 112 25.49 5.30 -19.65
N ALA A 113 26.75 5.13 -19.23
CA ALA A 113 27.87 4.81 -20.11
C ALA A 113 27.71 3.40 -20.70
N ASP A 114 27.27 2.45 -19.89
CA ASP A 114 27.01 1.04 -20.30
C ASP A 114 25.69 0.88 -21.09
N GLY A 115 24.91 1.95 -21.23
CA GLY A 115 23.65 1.93 -21.98
C GLY A 115 22.53 1.15 -21.32
N VAL A 116 22.65 0.80 -20.02
CA VAL A 116 21.58 0.11 -19.25
C VAL A 116 20.36 0.99 -19.16
N VAL A 117 20.57 2.31 -18.92
CA VAL A 117 19.52 3.32 -18.99
C VAL A 117 19.89 4.33 -20.07
N PRO A 118 19.03 4.60 -21.06
CA PRO A 118 19.30 5.60 -22.08
C PRO A 118 19.52 6.97 -21.45
N ARG A 119 20.67 7.59 -21.72
CA ARG A 119 21.06 8.90 -21.15
C ARG A 119 19.96 9.96 -21.27
N ARG A 120 19.26 10.00 -22.41
CA ARG A 120 18.17 10.96 -22.63
C ARG A 120 17.07 10.88 -21.58
N VAL A 121 16.73 9.68 -21.12
CA VAL A 121 15.65 9.48 -20.13
C VAL A 121 15.98 10.17 -18.81
N VAL A 122 17.24 10.14 -18.41
CA VAL A 122 17.69 10.81 -17.18
C VAL A 122 17.81 12.31 -17.38
N VAL A 123 18.57 12.75 -18.40
CA VAL A 123 18.91 14.19 -18.54
C VAL A 123 17.75 15.09 -18.99
N THR A 124 16.69 14.50 -19.54
CA THR A 124 15.47 15.25 -19.91
C THR A 124 14.37 15.15 -18.83
N SER A 125 14.61 14.43 -17.75
CA SER A 125 13.68 14.38 -16.62
C SER A 125 13.62 15.75 -15.93
N ALA A 126 12.40 16.23 -15.66
CA ALA A 126 12.20 17.47 -14.89
C ALA A 126 12.73 17.38 -13.44
N HIS A 127 12.98 16.16 -12.96
CA HIS A 127 13.52 15.90 -11.62
C HIS A 127 15.03 15.64 -11.61
N PHE A 128 15.71 15.77 -12.76
CA PHE A 128 17.16 15.66 -12.81
C PHE A 128 17.80 17.03 -12.55
N HIS A 129 18.47 17.17 -11.43
CA HIS A 129 19.12 18.41 -10.99
C HIS A 129 20.63 18.29 -11.13
N ARG A 130 21.22 18.93 -12.13
CA ARG A 130 22.69 18.90 -12.38
C ARG A 130 23.49 19.42 -11.20
N GLU A 131 22.93 20.32 -10.43
CA GLU A 131 23.52 20.93 -9.23
C GLU A 131 23.77 19.91 -8.11
N ALA A 132 23.05 18.79 -8.15
CA ALA A 132 23.24 17.70 -7.19
C ALA A 132 24.44 16.79 -7.53
N ALA A 133 25.13 17.02 -8.65
CA ALA A 133 26.30 16.23 -9.00
C ALA A 133 27.43 16.38 -7.95
N GLY A 134 27.92 15.25 -7.47
CA GLY A 134 28.96 15.20 -6.43
C GLY A 134 28.47 15.31 -4.99
N ILE A 135 27.16 15.47 -4.78
CA ILE A 135 26.58 15.41 -3.43
C ILE A 135 26.55 13.95 -2.98
N ASN A 136 27.20 13.66 -1.86
CA ASN A 136 27.13 12.34 -1.24
C ASN A 136 25.95 12.31 -0.25
N PRO A 137 24.89 11.53 -0.50
CA PRO A 137 23.73 11.49 0.38
C PRO A 137 24.00 10.82 1.75
N HIS A 138 25.19 10.25 1.93
CA HIS A 138 25.58 9.55 3.16
C HIS A 138 26.56 10.37 4.05
N ASN A 139 26.72 11.67 3.76
CA ASN A 139 27.51 12.59 4.62
C ASN A 139 26.57 13.54 5.34
#